data_fa7796cdcb214c4c990ce4513bef79b7
#
_entry.id   fa7796cdcb214c4c990ce4513bef79b7
#
_cell.length_a   1.000
_cell.length_b   1.000
_cell.length_c   1.000
_cell.angle_alpha   90.00
_cell.angle_beta   90.00
_cell.angle_gamma   90.00
#
_symmetry.space_group_name_H-M   'P 1'
#
loop_
_entity.id
_entity.type
_entity.pdbx_description
1 polymer ?
#
loop_
_entity_poly.entity_id
_entity_poly.type
_entity_poly.pdbx_seq_one_letter_code
_entity_poly.pdbx_strand_id
1 'polypeptide(L)'
;MSLDRFDVRVYPRRYGKTTSLVKHVIKAEKDVEVDLVLVLGSGSYLTNFLRELPEEVIKSRKFKSGSFFRFQEMTAGFTNVKIFYDEISSIPTIEFIHLMNLVKERPNISLLAFTS
;
A
#
# COMPACT_ATOMS: atom_id res chain seq x y z
N MET A 1 9.27 -18.86 7.18
CA MET A 1 8.40 -17.94 6.43
C MET A 1 8.21 -16.67 7.21
N SER A 2 8.50 -15.57 6.60
CA SER A 2 8.33 -14.29 7.27
C SER A 2 6.96 -13.70 6.95
N LEU A 3 6.19 -13.37 7.99
CA LEU A 3 4.96 -12.60 7.85
C LEU A 3 5.22 -11.10 7.93
N ASP A 4 6.49 -10.71 8.10
CA ASP A 4 6.88 -9.30 8.24
C ASP A 4 6.56 -8.50 6.98
N ARG A 5 6.48 -9.17 5.84
CA ARG A 5 6.18 -8.54 4.57
C ARG A 5 4.68 -8.37 4.32
N PHE A 6 3.84 -8.98 5.14
CA PHE A 6 2.40 -8.84 5.05
C PHE A 6 1.89 -8.43 6.44
N ASP A 7 1.76 -7.12 6.64
CA ASP A 7 1.45 -6.54 7.93
C ASP A 7 0.10 -5.82 7.86
N VAL A 8 -0.85 -6.25 8.67
CA VAL A 8 -2.16 -5.62 8.78
C VAL A 8 -2.30 -5.10 10.21
N ARG A 9 -2.51 -3.80 10.35
CA ARG A 9 -2.61 -3.14 11.64
C ARG A 9 -4.00 -2.59 11.87
N VAL A 10 -4.53 -2.81 13.07
CA VAL A 10 -5.83 -2.31 13.49
C VAL A 10 -5.63 -1.00 14.25
N TYR A 11 -6.29 0.03 13.79
CA TYR A 11 -6.29 1.33 14.46
C TYR A 11 -7.71 1.71 14.85
N PRO A 12 -7.98 2.01 16.11
CA PRO A 12 -9.28 2.53 16.51
C PRO A 12 -9.59 3.84 15.77
N ARG A 13 -10.86 4.10 15.55
CA ARG A 13 -11.28 5.35 14.91
C ARG A 13 -10.69 6.55 15.65
N ARG A 14 -10.28 7.57 14.91
CA ARG A 14 -9.78 8.84 15.41
C ARG A 14 -8.41 8.78 16.10
N TYR A 15 -7.65 7.70 15.87
CA TYR A 15 -6.31 7.57 16.44
C TYR A 15 -5.20 7.75 15.41
N GLY A 16 -5.46 8.52 14.37
CA GLY A 16 -4.41 8.89 13.44
C GLY A 16 -4.01 7.81 12.45
N LYS A 17 -4.94 6.90 12.11
CA LYS A 17 -4.68 5.83 11.15
C LYS A 17 -4.13 6.37 9.82
N THR A 18 -4.82 7.32 9.22
CA THR A 18 -4.41 7.89 7.94
C THR A 18 -3.08 8.62 8.06
N THR A 19 -2.90 9.40 9.12
CA THR A 19 -1.65 10.13 9.37
C THR A 19 -0.47 9.17 9.50
N SER A 20 -0.67 8.06 10.21
CA SER A 20 0.38 7.06 10.37
C SER A 20 0.75 6.41 9.04
N LEU A 21 -0.25 6.05 8.23
CA LEU A 21 0.00 5.44 6.94
C LEU A 21 0.69 6.41 5.98
N VAL A 22 0.31 7.68 6.00
CA VAL A 22 0.97 8.73 5.20
C VAL A 22 2.45 8.81 5.54
N LYS A 23 2.80 8.75 6.82
CA LYS A 23 4.22 8.77 7.24
C LYS A 23 4.99 7.58 6.68
N HIS A 24 4.39 6.41 6.67
CA HIS A 24 5.01 5.21 6.09
C HIS A 24 5.22 5.36 4.58
N VAL A 25 4.26 5.92 3.87
CA VAL A 25 4.37 6.16 2.43
C VAL A 25 5.50 7.15 2.13
N ILE A 26 5.57 8.24 2.87
CA ILE A 26 6.62 9.25 2.68
C ILE A 26 8.00 8.62 2.92
N LYS A 27 8.13 7.84 3.98
CA LYS A 27 9.39 7.17 4.30
C LYS A 27 9.82 6.21 3.19
N ALA A 28 8.88 5.45 2.66
CA ALA A 28 9.15 4.49 1.59
C ALA A 28 9.56 5.19 0.30
N GLU A 29 8.93 6.32 -0.02
CA GLU A 29 9.27 7.07 -1.22
C GLU A 29 10.70 7.61 -1.15
N LYS A 30 11.17 7.96 0.04
CA LYS A 30 12.54 8.46 0.24
C LYS A 30 13.59 7.37 0.35
N ASP A 31 13.16 6.11 0.51
CA ASP A 31 14.08 4.99 0.64
C ASP A 31 14.65 4.62 -0.73
N VAL A 32 15.97 4.74 -0.89
CA VAL A 32 16.63 4.49 -2.17
C VAL A 32 16.55 3.04 -2.61
N GLU A 33 16.31 2.11 -1.69
CA GLU A 33 16.18 0.69 -2.00
C GLU A 33 14.79 0.32 -2.53
N VAL A 34 13.82 1.18 -2.35
CA VAL A 34 12.44 0.94 -2.82
C VAL A 34 12.30 1.44 -4.25
N ASP A 35 11.90 0.55 -5.15
CA ASP A 35 11.71 0.88 -6.55
C ASP A 35 10.31 1.38 -6.87
N LEU A 36 9.32 0.89 -6.13
CA LEU A 36 7.92 1.28 -6.34
C LEU A 36 7.20 1.39 -5.01
N VAL A 37 6.52 2.50 -4.84
CA VAL A 37 5.58 2.72 -3.74
C VAL A 37 4.19 2.70 -4.35
N LEU A 38 3.39 1.70 -3.98
CA LEU A 38 2.06 1.50 -4.55
C LEU A 38 1.01 1.66 -3.46
N VAL A 39 0.12 2.62 -3.65
CA VAL A 39 -1.01 2.82 -2.75
C VAL A 39 -2.27 2.27 -3.40
N LEU A 40 -2.84 1.26 -2.78
CA LEU A 40 -4.08 0.64 -3.24
C LEU A 40 -5.24 1.07 -2.36
N GLY A 41 -6.40 1.11 -2.94
CA GLY A 41 -7.63 1.43 -2.25
C GLY A 41 -8.81 1.41 -3.18
N SER A 42 -9.98 1.67 -2.65
CA SER A 42 -11.21 1.70 -3.43
C SER A 42 -12.00 2.97 -3.15
N GLY A 43 -12.61 3.52 -4.20
CA GLY A 43 -13.55 4.62 -4.11
C GLY A 43 -13.03 5.81 -3.30
N SER A 44 -13.84 6.27 -2.38
CA SER A 44 -13.53 7.46 -1.58
C SER A 44 -12.38 7.24 -0.60
N TYR A 45 -12.13 6.02 -0.17
CA TYR A 45 -10.99 5.75 0.72
C TYR A 45 -9.67 6.13 0.05
N LEU A 46 -9.48 5.69 -1.18
CA LEU A 46 -8.27 6.02 -1.93
C LEU A 46 -8.18 7.52 -2.20
N THR A 47 -9.27 8.13 -2.66
CA THR A 47 -9.29 9.56 -2.96
C THR A 47 -8.94 10.40 -1.74
N ASN A 48 -9.54 10.08 -0.60
CA ASN A 48 -9.28 10.81 0.63
C ASN A 48 -7.83 10.63 1.11
N PHE A 49 -7.32 9.41 0.99
CA PHE A 49 -5.93 9.15 1.36
C PHE A 49 -4.96 9.94 0.51
N LEU A 50 -5.17 9.99 -0.80
CA LEU A 50 -4.28 10.70 -1.72
C LEU A 50 -4.24 12.20 -1.43
N ARG A 51 -5.33 12.77 -0.93
CA ARG A 51 -5.35 14.19 -0.55
C ARG A 51 -4.44 14.51 0.62
N GLU A 52 -4.15 13.52 1.46
CA GLU A 52 -3.28 13.70 2.63
C GLU A 52 -1.80 13.58 2.28
N LEU A 53 -1.47 13.09 1.09
CA LEU A 53 -0.08 12.93 0.68
C LEU A 53 0.50 14.24 0.14
N PRO A 54 1.79 14.53 0.42
CA PRO A 54 2.47 15.66 -0.19
C PRO A 54 2.49 15.54 -1.72
N GLU A 55 2.37 16.65 -2.40
CA GLU A 55 2.38 16.68 -3.85
C GLU A 55 3.67 16.08 -4.43
N GLU A 56 4.80 16.34 -3.79
CA GLU A 56 6.08 15.81 -4.22
C GLU A 56 6.12 14.28 -4.22
N VAL A 57 5.39 13.63 -3.31
CA VAL A 57 5.28 12.17 -3.28
C VAL A 57 4.42 11.68 -4.42
N ILE A 58 3.26 12.32 -4.64
CA ILE A 58 2.34 11.94 -5.70
C ILE A 58 2.99 12.07 -7.08
N LYS A 59 3.84 13.07 -7.26
CA LYS A 59 4.54 13.31 -8.53
C LYS A 59 5.82 12.49 -8.69
N SER A 60 6.23 11.75 -7.67
CA SER A 60 7.43 10.93 -7.75
C SER A 60 7.30 9.84 -8.80
N ARG A 61 8.40 9.54 -9.49
CA ARG A 61 8.43 8.49 -10.54
C ARG A 61 8.14 7.11 -9.99
N LYS A 62 8.43 6.86 -8.72
CA LYS A 62 8.21 5.56 -8.13
C LYS A 62 6.89 5.45 -7.38
N PHE A 63 6.07 6.48 -7.40
CA PHE A 63 4.76 6.45 -6.76
C PHE A 63 3.68 6.10 -7.77
N LYS A 64 2.83 5.11 -7.43
CA LYS A 64 1.64 4.76 -8.19
C LYS A 64 0.49 4.51 -7.24
N SER A 65 -0.72 4.73 -7.72
CA SER A 65 -1.92 4.44 -6.95
C SER A 65 -2.99 3.87 -7.87
N GLY A 66 -3.90 3.11 -7.29
CA GLY A 66 -4.98 2.54 -8.07
C GLY A 66 -5.78 1.50 -7.30
N SER A 67 -6.68 0.85 -8.01
CA SER A 67 -7.49 -0.21 -7.45
C SER A 67 -6.74 -1.54 -7.48
N PHE A 68 -7.23 -2.48 -6.69
CA PHE A 68 -6.65 -3.82 -6.63
C PHE A 68 -6.51 -4.46 -8.02
N PHE A 69 -7.49 -4.27 -8.90
CA PHE A 69 -7.50 -4.93 -10.21
C PHE A 69 -6.29 -4.60 -11.08
N ARG A 70 -5.60 -3.52 -10.79
CA ARG A 70 -4.47 -3.07 -11.61
C ARG A 70 -3.12 -3.33 -10.98
N PHE A 71 -3.08 -3.95 -9.79
CA PHE A 71 -1.81 -4.04 -9.08
C PHE A 71 -0.79 -4.92 -9.78
N GLN A 72 -1.22 -5.97 -10.48
CA GLN A 72 -0.29 -6.84 -11.21
C GLN A 72 0.43 -6.08 -12.32
N GLU A 73 -0.31 -5.27 -13.07
CA GLU A 73 0.29 -4.43 -14.09
C GLU A 73 1.25 -3.40 -13.49
N MET A 74 0.82 -2.79 -12.38
CA MET A 74 1.59 -1.73 -11.76
C MET A 74 2.88 -2.24 -11.10
N THR A 75 2.93 -3.49 -10.68
CA THR A 75 4.12 -4.07 -10.05
C THR A 75 5.04 -4.78 -11.02
N ALA A 76 4.61 -4.99 -12.26
CA ALA A 76 5.42 -5.70 -13.26
C ALA A 76 6.72 -4.94 -13.55
N GLY A 77 7.84 -5.66 -13.50
CA GLY A 77 9.15 -5.08 -13.80
C GLY A 77 9.84 -4.36 -12.67
N PHE A 78 9.21 -4.25 -11.51
CA PHE A 78 9.82 -3.63 -10.33
C PHE A 78 10.38 -4.71 -9.41
N THR A 79 11.55 -4.44 -8.83
CA THR A 79 12.24 -5.42 -7.99
C THR A 79 11.95 -5.28 -6.50
N ASN A 80 11.78 -4.07 -6.01
CA ASN A 80 11.50 -3.85 -4.59
C ASN A 80 10.27 -2.96 -4.45
N VAL A 81 9.14 -3.58 -4.11
CA VAL A 81 7.84 -2.92 -4.12
C VAL A 81 7.27 -2.89 -2.70
N LYS A 82 6.83 -1.71 -2.28
CA LYS A 82 6.06 -1.56 -1.04
C LYS A 82 4.64 -1.16 -1.37
N ILE A 83 3.69 -1.97 -0.92
CA ILE A 83 2.27 -1.74 -1.12
C ILE A 83 1.66 -1.24 0.18
N PHE A 84 0.84 -0.21 0.07
CA PHE A 84 0.10 0.35 1.20
C PHE A 84 -1.38 0.31 0.90
N TYR A 85 -2.18 -0.10 1.87
CA TYR A 85 -3.63 -0.20 1.71
C TYR A 85 -4.32 0.44 2.91
N ASP A 86 -5.06 1.52 2.66
CA ASP A 86 -5.87 2.15 3.68
C ASP A 86 -7.24 1.48 3.71
N GLU A 87 -7.67 1.06 4.89
CA GLU A 87 -8.95 0.42 5.13
C GLU A 87 -9.10 -0.89 4.35
N ILE A 88 -8.22 -1.84 4.66
CA ILE A 88 -8.20 -3.15 3.98
C ILE A 88 -9.49 -3.96 4.20
N SER A 89 -10.25 -3.63 5.24
CA SER A 89 -11.54 -4.28 5.48
C SER A 89 -12.56 -4.04 4.37
N SER A 90 -12.33 -3.02 3.53
CA SER A 90 -13.20 -2.74 2.38
C SER A 90 -12.94 -3.66 1.19
N ILE A 91 -11.86 -4.43 1.21
CA ILE A 91 -11.51 -5.31 0.09
C ILE A 91 -12.33 -6.61 0.17
N PRO A 92 -12.85 -7.13 -0.96
CA PRO A 92 -13.46 -8.45 -0.95
C PRO A 92 -12.49 -9.54 -0.52
N THR A 93 -13.00 -10.56 0.16
CA THR A 93 -12.17 -11.64 0.71
C THR A 93 -11.29 -12.32 -0.35
N ILE A 94 -11.84 -12.57 -1.54
CA ILE A 94 -11.07 -13.23 -2.60
C ILE A 94 -9.89 -12.37 -3.08
N GLU A 95 -10.09 -11.06 -3.15
CA GLU A 95 -9.01 -10.14 -3.52
C GLU A 95 -7.94 -10.06 -2.44
N PHE A 96 -8.35 -10.10 -1.18
CA PHE A 96 -7.43 -10.14 -0.06
C PHE A 96 -6.54 -11.39 -0.13
N ILE A 97 -7.14 -12.53 -0.44
CA ILE A 97 -6.38 -13.79 -0.59
C ILE A 97 -5.39 -13.69 -1.74
N HIS A 98 -5.80 -13.15 -2.88
CA HIS A 98 -4.91 -12.96 -4.02
C HIS A 98 -3.73 -12.04 -3.68
N LEU A 99 -3.98 -10.96 -2.96
CA LEU A 99 -2.94 -10.03 -2.55
C LEU A 99 -1.96 -10.69 -1.58
N MET A 100 -2.47 -11.45 -0.62
CA MET A 100 -1.65 -12.20 0.32
C MET A 100 -0.75 -13.21 -0.39
N ASN A 101 -1.31 -13.93 -1.36
CA ASN A 101 -0.56 -14.91 -2.14
C ASN A 101 0.54 -14.25 -2.96
N LEU A 102 0.25 -13.09 -3.56
CA LEU A 102 1.26 -12.35 -4.31
C LEU A 102 2.46 -11.99 -3.43
N VAL A 103 2.21 -11.49 -2.23
CA VAL A 103 3.28 -11.11 -1.31
C VAL A 103 4.08 -12.35 -0.88
N LYS A 104 3.40 -13.49 -0.67
CA LYS A 104 4.09 -14.74 -0.33
C LYS A 104 4.98 -15.24 -1.47
N GLU A 105 4.51 -15.15 -2.70
CA GLU A 105 5.22 -15.69 -3.85
C GLU A 105 6.38 -14.80 -4.30
N ARG A 106 6.30 -13.51 -4.03
CA ARG A 106 7.32 -12.54 -4.46
C ARG A 106 8.00 -11.92 -3.25
N PRO A 107 9.18 -12.43 -2.85
CA PRO A 107 9.85 -11.96 -1.62
C PRO A 107 10.26 -10.50 -1.62
N ASN A 108 10.28 -9.87 -2.79
CA ASN A 108 10.63 -8.45 -2.95
C ASN A 108 9.42 -7.51 -2.81
N ILE A 109 8.22 -8.06 -2.56
CA ILE A 109 7.02 -7.26 -2.35
C ILE A 109 6.62 -7.33 -0.89
N SER A 110 6.30 -6.19 -0.31
CA SER A 110 5.75 -6.10 1.05
C SER A 110 4.46 -5.30 1.05
N LEU A 111 3.59 -5.60 1.99
CA LEU A 111 2.31 -4.93 2.17
C LEU A 111 2.18 -4.44 3.61
N LEU A 112 1.82 -3.18 3.75
CA LEU A 112 1.37 -2.64 5.03
C LEU A 112 -0.06 -2.14 4.83
N ALA A 113 -1.00 -2.71 5.57
CA ALA A 113 -2.40 -2.36 5.47
C ALA A 113 -2.93 -1.93 6.82
N PHE A 114 -3.82 -0.97 6.79
CA PHE A 114 -4.47 -0.47 8.00
C PHE A 114 -5.97 -0.74 7.91
N THR A 115 -6.56 -0.99 9.06
CA THR A 115 -8.01 -1.14 9.18
C THR A 115 -8.47 -0.53 10.50
N SER A 116 -9.72 -0.19 10.56
CA SER A 116 -10.33 0.31 11.80
C SER A 116 -11.11 -0.77 12.53
#